data_2b5f9266bf5c334a3661dbba54f5db1b
#
_entry.id   2b5f9266bf5c334a3661dbba54f5db1b
#
_cell.length_a   1.000
_cell.length_b   1.000
_cell.length_c   1.000
_cell.angle_alpha   90.00
_cell.angle_beta   90.00
_cell.angle_gamma   90.00
#
_symmetry.space_group_name_H-M   'P 1'
#
loop_
_entity.id
_entity.type
_entity.pdbx_description
1 polymer ?
#
loop_
_entity_poly.entity_id
_entity_poly.type
_entity_poly.pdbx_seq_one_letter_code
_entity_poly.pdbx_strand_id
1 'polypeptide(L)'
;MTIDTINERDYAMAMPEYDYAFWNAAKRKPHNANELKKGITNEGGAYLPLQANSKMTAALKRESVFRSLATISYMRDHGGIILAKHCVEEGCWTPENGMYTFGNGMGEFTEYNIKSHKLGTLLKYDEAYMSDIGLDIENHLIDSIAKSFGAMEDAAYVNGRGDIQPTGILHNTRGAEIGVTTSALTYEDVVKLFFSVKPKYRKRGVWMMNDETAYYLRTLKDEGGNYIWNHTNDTILGKPVHICNDMPSIGAGDKPIAFGDFSYYWIIIRDDVSVKVLNELYHDDGQIGYIAREYLDAKLIRSEAIKVIQVTD
;
A
#
# COMPACT_ATOMS: atom_id res chain seq x y z
N MET A 1 19.08 13.05 -18.21
CA MET A 1 18.59 11.72 -18.63
C MET A 1 19.64 10.72 -18.20
N THR A 2 19.60 10.29 -16.94
CA THR A 2 20.48 9.25 -16.41
C THR A 2 19.96 7.94 -16.98
N ILE A 3 20.79 7.25 -17.74
CA ILE A 3 20.57 5.87 -18.15
C ILE A 3 20.58 5.09 -16.82
N ASP A 4 19.39 4.68 -16.36
CA ASP A 4 19.29 3.71 -15.26
C ASP A 4 20.07 2.48 -15.73
N THR A 5 21.17 2.21 -15.05
CA THR A 5 21.88 0.95 -15.18
C THR A 5 20.89 -0.13 -14.76
N ILE A 6 20.29 -0.80 -15.74
CA ILE A 6 19.47 -1.99 -15.49
C ILE A 6 20.34 -2.90 -14.65
N ASN A 7 19.91 -3.19 -13.43
CA ASN A 7 20.63 -4.06 -12.54
C ASN A 7 20.74 -5.43 -13.22
N GLU A 8 21.92 -6.06 -13.19
CA GLU A 8 22.13 -7.39 -13.81
C GLU A 8 21.06 -8.39 -13.40
N ARG A 9 20.55 -8.28 -12.16
CA ARG A 9 19.45 -9.07 -11.64
C ARG A 9 18.16 -8.82 -12.43
N ASP A 10 17.77 -7.57 -12.64
CA ASP A 10 16.51 -7.20 -13.32
C ASP A 10 16.57 -7.65 -14.79
N TYR A 11 17.74 -7.55 -15.40
CA TYR A 11 17.98 -8.08 -16.75
C TYR A 11 17.83 -9.60 -16.79
N ALA A 12 18.41 -10.32 -15.83
CA ALA A 12 18.28 -11.77 -15.76
C ALA A 12 16.83 -12.21 -15.59
N MET A 13 16.06 -11.54 -14.71
CA MET A 13 14.64 -11.85 -14.48
C MET A 13 13.73 -11.54 -15.69
N ALA A 14 14.19 -10.71 -16.63
CA ALA A 14 13.49 -10.43 -17.87
C ALA A 14 13.71 -11.48 -18.97
N MET A 15 14.66 -12.40 -18.78
CA MET A 15 14.99 -13.42 -19.79
C MET A 15 14.00 -14.60 -19.78
N PRO A 16 13.58 -15.10 -20.96
CA PRO A 16 12.69 -16.26 -21.05
C PRO A 16 13.26 -17.51 -20.38
N GLU A 17 14.58 -17.68 -20.38
CA GLU A 17 15.26 -18.80 -19.75
C GLU A 17 15.09 -18.80 -18.23
N TYR A 18 15.12 -17.62 -17.60
CA TYR A 18 14.84 -17.47 -16.17
C TYR A 18 13.38 -17.78 -15.86
N ASP A 19 12.45 -17.24 -16.64
CA ASP A 19 11.01 -17.48 -16.49
C ASP A 19 10.70 -18.99 -16.56
N TYR A 20 11.22 -19.67 -17.57
CA TYR A 20 11.06 -21.11 -17.71
C TYR A 20 11.68 -21.90 -16.54
N ALA A 21 12.89 -21.51 -16.08
CA ALA A 21 13.56 -22.15 -14.95
C ALA A 21 12.78 -21.96 -13.66
N PHE A 22 12.25 -20.75 -13.41
CA PHE A 22 11.47 -20.41 -12.22
C PHE A 22 10.17 -21.25 -12.14
N TRP A 23 9.37 -21.26 -13.20
CA TRP A 23 8.08 -21.97 -13.19
C TRP A 23 8.25 -23.51 -13.18
N ASN A 24 9.30 -24.02 -13.81
CA ASN A 24 9.61 -25.45 -13.68
C ASN A 24 10.07 -25.80 -12.26
N ALA A 25 10.90 -24.97 -11.62
CA ALA A 25 11.26 -25.14 -10.22
C ALA A 25 10.02 -25.11 -9.31
N ALA A 26 9.12 -24.15 -9.54
CA ALA A 26 7.86 -24.05 -8.80
C ALA A 26 6.97 -25.31 -8.96
N LYS A 27 6.99 -25.94 -10.12
CA LYS A 27 6.25 -27.18 -10.42
C LYS A 27 7.02 -28.47 -10.11
N ARG A 28 8.17 -28.39 -9.42
CA ARG A 28 9.09 -29.51 -9.17
C ARG A 28 9.52 -30.26 -10.44
N LYS A 29 9.54 -29.58 -11.59
CA LYS A 29 10.02 -30.14 -12.86
C LYS A 29 11.52 -29.89 -13.06
N PRO A 30 12.19 -30.69 -13.91
CA PRO A 30 13.59 -30.43 -14.26
C PRO A 30 13.76 -29.01 -14.81
N HIS A 31 14.74 -28.27 -14.28
CA HIS A 31 15.03 -26.89 -14.64
C HIS A 31 16.52 -26.60 -14.63
N ASN A 32 16.93 -25.52 -15.29
CA ASN A 32 18.31 -25.05 -15.27
C ASN A 32 18.60 -24.29 -13.97
N ALA A 33 19.29 -24.95 -13.03
CA ALA A 33 19.64 -24.36 -11.75
C ALA A 33 20.57 -23.13 -11.87
N ASN A 34 21.36 -23.01 -12.93
CA ASN A 34 22.26 -21.88 -13.12
C ASN A 34 21.45 -20.61 -13.52
N GLU A 35 20.40 -20.76 -14.32
CA GLU A 35 19.51 -19.65 -14.64
C GLU A 35 18.74 -19.19 -13.40
N LEU A 36 18.17 -20.12 -12.64
CA LEU A 36 17.45 -19.79 -11.41
C LEU A 36 18.34 -19.08 -10.37
N LYS A 37 19.61 -19.46 -10.26
CA LYS A 37 20.57 -18.82 -9.33
C LYS A 37 20.75 -17.33 -9.55
N LYS A 38 20.54 -16.81 -10.75
CA LYS A 38 20.66 -15.38 -11.06
C LYS A 38 19.65 -14.49 -10.28
N GLY A 39 18.51 -15.06 -9.89
CA GLY A 39 17.48 -14.37 -9.12
C GLY A 39 17.26 -14.92 -7.71
N ILE A 40 18.20 -15.72 -7.15
CA ILE A 40 18.07 -16.24 -5.78
C ILE A 40 18.41 -15.16 -4.76
N THR A 41 17.53 -15.00 -3.76
CA THR A 41 17.75 -14.13 -2.59
C THR A 41 18.68 -14.77 -1.58
N ASN A 42 19.25 -13.98 -0.68
CA ASN A 42 20.08 -14.46 0.44
C ASN A 42 19.34 -15.46 1.36
N GLU A 43 18.01 -15.46 1.35
CA GLU A 43 17.17 -16.37 2.13
C GLU A 43 16.73 -17.62 1.33
N GLY A 44 17.27 -17.80 0.14
CA GLY A 44 17.04 -18.97 -0.72
C GLY A 44 15.69 -18.98 -1.43
N GLY A 45 14.99 -17.85 -1.50
CA GLY A 45 13.84 -17.65 -2.40
C GLY A 45 14.32 -17.15 -3.76
N ALA A 46 13.55 -17.34 -4.81
CA ALA A 46 13.80 -16.77 -6.13
C ALA A 46 12.82 -15.61 -6.37
N TYR A 47 13.31 -14.51 -6.94
CA TYR A 47 12.45 -13.41 -7.38
C TYR A 47 11.52 -13.87 -8.49
N LEU A 48 10.33 -13.30 -8.52
CA LEU A 48 9.40 -13.53 -9.61
C LEU A 48 10.01 -13.06 -10.95
N PRO A 49 9.81 -13.80 -12.05
CA PRO A 49 10.12 -13.30 -13.39
C PRO A 49 9.45 -11.97 -13.66
N LEU A 50 10.02 -11.13 -14.53
CA LEU A 50 9.55 -9.76 -14.75
C LEU A 50 8.06 -9.70 -15.13
N GLN A 51 7.59 -10.61 -15.98
CA GLN A 51 6.18 -10.68 -16.36
C GLN A 51 5.29 -11.05 -15.18
N ALA A 52 5.70 -12.05 -14.39
CA ALA A 52 4.98 -12.46 -13.18
C ALA A 52 4.98 -11.35 -12.12
N ASN A 53 6.09 -10.62 -11.95
CA ASN A 53 6.17 -9.46 -11.03
C ASN A 53 5.22 -8.32 -11.47
N SER A 54 5.09 -8.08 -12.77
CA SER A 54 4.12 -7.10 -13.29
C SER A 54 2.68 -7.52 -13.00
N LYS A 55 2.34 -8.80 -13.18
CA LYS A 55 1.03 -9.36 -12.81
C LYS A 55 0.80 -9.26 -11.30
N MET A 56 1.82 -9.57 -10.49
CA MET A 56 1.77 -9.45 -9.02
C MET A 56 1.47 -8.01 -8.58
N THR A 57 2.16 -7.03 -9.14
CA THR A 57 1.94 -5.61 -8.85
C THR A 57 0.51 -5.20 -9.21
N ALA A 58 -0.01 -5.66 -10.35
CA ALA A 58 -1.39 -5.38 -10.76
C ALA A 58 -2.41 -6.06 -9.83
N ALA A 59 -2.15 -7.30 -9.42
CA ALA A 59 -3.00 -8.05 -8.49
C ALA A 59 -2.99 -7.39 -7.09
N LEU A 60 -1.84 -7.01 -6.55
CA LEU A 60 -1.72 -6.29 -5.29
C LEU A 60 -2.46 -4.95 -5.32
N LYS A 61 -2.39 -4.21 -6.43
CA LYS A 61 -3.14 -2.96 -6.58
C LYS A 61 -4.66 -3.17 -6.61
N ARG A 62 -5.12 -4.34 -7.05
CA ARG A 62 -6.54 -4.72 -7.04
C ARG A 62 -7.00 -5.13 -5.64
N GLU A 63 -6.17 -5.86 -4.91
CA GLU A 63 -6.52 -6.42 -3.60
C GLU A 63 -6.33 -5.42 -2.45
N SER A 64 -5.34 -4.50 -2.51
CA SER A 64 -5.08 -3.49 -1.48
C SER A 64 -5.66 -2.14 -1.86
N VAL A 65 -6.46 -1.57 -0.98
CA VAL A 65 -7.03 -0.22 -1.12
C VAL A 65 -5.90 0.82 -1.10
N PHE A 66 -4.95 0.68 -0.19
CA PHE A 66 -3.83 1.62 -0.07
C PHE A 66 -2.93 1.62 -1.30
N ARG A 67 -2.61 0.47 -1.89
CA ARG A 67 -1.80 0.43 -3.12
C ARG A 67 -2.46 1.14 -4.31
N SER A 68 -3.78 1.33 -4.28
CA SER A 68 -4.50 2.10 -5.31
C SER A 68 -4.45 3.62 -5.09
N LEU A 69 -4.26 4.09 -3.85
CA LEU A 69 -4.35 5.48 -3.44
C LEU A 69 -3.00 6.11 -3.08
N ALA A 70 -2.10 5.32 -2.49
CA ALA A 70 -0.80 5.75 -1.98
C ALA A 70 0.24 5.95 -3.09
N THR A 71 1.32 6.63 -2.76
CA THR A 71 2.50 6.72 -3.62
C THR A 71 3.42 5.54 -3.37
N ILE A 72 3.69 4.76 -4.40
CA ILE A 72 4.63 3.63 -4.34
C ILE A 72 5.99 4.10 -4.83
N SER A 73 7.04 3.83 -4.06
CA SER A 73 8.43 4.13 -4.39
C SER A 73 9.30 2.90 -4.15
N TYR A 74 10.35 2.75 -4.96
CA TYR A 74 11.30 1.65 -4.83
C TYR A 74 12.61 2.17 -4.26
N MET A 75 13.10 1.55 -3.19
CA MET A 75 14.35 1.90 -2.54
C MET A 75 15.11 0.61 -2.18
N ARG A 76 15.93 0.13 -3.09
CA ARG A 76 16.59 -1.19 -3.00
C ARG A 76 17.79 -1.23 -2.06
N ASP A 77 18.33 -0.09 -1.66
CA ASP A 77 19.49 -0.04 -0.75
C ASP A 77 19.10 -0.31 0.71
N HIS A 78 19.98 -0.96 1.45
CA HIS A 78 19.81 -1.28 2.87
C HIS A 78 20.01 -0.03 3.72
N GLY A 79 18.92 0.59 4.11
CA GLY A 79 18.89 1.84 4.86
C GLY A 79 18.66 3.04 3.95
N GLY A 80 17.65 3.79 4.22
CA GLY A 80 17.28 4.95 3.42
C GLY A 80 16.67 6.02 4.28
N ILE A 81 16.95 7.26 3.91
CA ILE A 81 16.32 8.44 4.48
C ILE A 81 15.56 9.11 3.35
N ILE A 82 14.27 9.33 3.53
CA ILE A 82 13.50 10.18 2.65
C ILE A 82 13.52 11.59 3.22
N LEU A 83 13.92 12.54 2.39
CA LEU A 83 13.86 13.96 2.69
C LEU A 83 12.57 14.52 2.09
N ALA A 84 11.58 14.83 2.93
CA ALA A 84 10.36 15.48 2.50
C ALA A 84 10.47 16.99 2.68
N LYS A 85 10.35 17.75 1.60
CA LYS A 85 10.35 19.21 1.63
C LYS A 85 8.99 19.73 2.10
N HIS A 86 8.97 20.55 3.15
CA HIS A 86 7.73 21.10 3.70
C HIS A 86 7.20 22.35 2.99
N CYS A 87 8.05 23.07 2.25
CA CYS A 87 7.67 24.29 1.56
C CYS A 87 7.39 24.05 0.08
N VAL A 88 6.31 24.64 -0.41
CA VAL A 88 6.09 24.87 -1.84
C VAL A 88 6.81 26.18 -2.17
N GLU A 89 7.62 26.17 -3.22
CA GLU A 89 8.20 27.41 -3.74
C GLU A 89 7.05 28.31 -4.23
N GLU A 90 6.91 29.46 -3.61
CA GLU A 90 5.92 30.44 -4.02
C GLU A 90 6.46 31.21 -5.24
N GLY A 91 5.75 31.11 -6.36
CA GLY A 91 5.98 31.97 -7.52
C GLY A 91 5.58 33.42 -7.20
N CYS A 92 6.38 34.39 -7.61
CA CYS A 92 6.03 35.80 -7.50
C CYS A 92 5.77 36.42 -8.87
N TRP A 93 4.80 37.31 -8.94
CA TRP A 93 4.57 38.16 -10.10
C TRP A 93 5.62 39.25 -10.13
N THR A 94 6.42 39.28 -11.18
CA THR A 94 7.52 40.26 -11.34
C THR A 94 7.17 41.20 -12.51
N PRO A 95 7.29 42.52 -12.35
CA PRO A 95 7.12 43.47 -13.45
C PRO A 95 8.20 43.24 -14.53
N GLU A 96 7.95 43.70 -15.75
CA GLU A 96 8.74 43.40 -16.96
C GLU A 96 10.24 43.69 -16.82
N ASN A 97 10.65 44.62 -15.96
CA ASN A 97 12.06 44.96 -15.64
C ASN A 97 12.39 44.71 -14.14
N GLY A 98 11.61 43.88 -13.44
CA GLY A 98 11.82 43.61 -12.02
C GLY A 98 12.82 42.48 -11.77
N MET A 99 13.52 42.53 -10.64
CA MET A 99 14.35 41.43 -10.17
C MET A 99 13.48 40.30 -9.61
N TYR A 100 13.81 39.06 -9.97
CA TYR A 100 13.19 37.89 -9.36
C TYR A 100 13.64 37.77 -7.91
N THR A 101 12.71 37.81 -6.98
CA THR A 101 12.97 37.45 -5.59
C THR A 101 12.90 35.92 -5.45
N PHE A 102 14.06 35.31 -5.33
CA PHE A 102 14.12 33.89 -5.02
C PHE A 102 13.73 33.72 -3.53
N GLY A 103 12.62 33.06 -3.28
CA GLY A 103 12.38 32.52 -1.94
C GLY A 103 13.53 31.56 -1.57
N ASN A 104 13.90 31.52 -0.30
CA ASN A 104 14.89 30.57 0.19
C ASN A 104 14.47 29.14 -0.23
N GLY A 105 15.00 28.64 -1.33
CA GLY A 105 14.69 27.33 -1.87
C GLY A 105 15.10 26.14 -0.98
N MET A 106 15.79 26.42 0.13
CA MET A 106 16.05 25.50 1.22
C MET A 106 14.92 25.57 2.25
N GLY A 107 13.75 25.03 1.90
CA GLY A 107 12.72 24.77 2.91
C GLY A 107 13.21 23.71 3.92
N GLU A 108 12.58 23.69 5.10
CA GLU A 108 12.84 22.65 6.09
C GLU A 108 12.55 21.27 5.49
N PHE A 109 13.56 20.41 5.52
CA PHE A 109 13.41 19.02 5.16
C PHE A 109 13.15 18.20 6.43
N THR A 110 12.13 17.37 6.40
CA THR A 110 11.93 16.35 7.43
C THR A 110 12.53 15.05 6.96
N GLU A 111 13.36 14.45 7.79
CA GLU A 111 13.98 13.16 7.55
C GLU A 111 13.06 12.04 8.02
N TYR A 112 12.80 11.09 7.12
CA TYR A 112 12.07 9.86 7.43
C TYR A 112 12.99 8.67 7.27
N ASN A 113 13.36 8.06 8.39
CA ASN A 113 14.10 6.80 8.38
C ASN A 113 13.21 5.67 7.87
N ILE A 114 13.64 5.01 6.81
CA ILE A 114 12.94 3.87 6.20
C ILE A 114 13.52 2.59 6.76
N LYS A 115 12.66 1.79 7.36
CA LYS A 115 12.99 0.45 7.84
C LYS A 115 12.74 -0.58 6.73
N SER A 116 13.09 -1.82 7.01
CA SER A 116 12.77 -2.96 6.15
C SER A 116 11.93 -3.94 6.97
N HIS A 117 10.63 -3.91 6.77
CA HIS A 117 9.72 -4.87 7.40
C HIS A 117 9.50 -6.03 6.45
N LYS A 118 9.57 -7.24 6.99
CA LYS A 118 9.38 -8.48 6.24
C LYS A 118 7.92 -8.89 6.27
N LEU A 119 7.26 -8.88 5.13
CA LEU A 119 5.97 -9.48 4.93
C LEU A 119 6.16 -10.88 4.33
N GLY A 120 5.44 -11.88 4.81
CA GLY A 120 5.56 -13.24 4.30
C GLY A 120 4.28 -14.04 4.45
N THR A 121 4.03 -14.94 3.49
CA THR A 121 2.94 -15.91 3.54
C THR A 121 3.44 -17.31 3.18
N LEU A 122 2.80 -18.33 3.75
CA LEU A 122 3.02 -19.73 3.44
C LEU A 122 1.77 -20.29 2.80
N LEU A 123 1.89 -20.71 1.54
CA LEU A 123 0.83 -21.38 0.80
C LEU A 123 1.17 -22.86 0.66
N LYS A 124 0.16 -23.72 0.72
CA LYS A 124 0.28 -25.16 0.53
C LYS A 124 -0.69 -25.61 -0.55
N TYR A 125 -0.21 -26.42 -1.46
CA TYR A 125 -1.03 -27.02 -2.51
C TYR A 125 -0.72 -28.50 -2.64
N ASP A 126 -1.72 -29.29 -2.96
CA ASP A 126 -1.53 -30.70 -3.25
C ASP A 126 -0.72 -30.88 -4.54
N GLU A 127 0.21 -31.83 -4.55
CA GLU A 127 1.08 -32.10 -5.71
C GLU A 127 0.28 -32.52 -6.94
N ALA A 128 -0.82 -33.27 -6.73
CA ALA A 128 -1.74 -33.66 -7.80
C ALA A 128 -2.38 -32.42 -8.46
N TYR A 129 -2.77 -31.43 -7.67
CA TYR A 129 -3.33 -30.17 -8.14
C TYR A 129 -2.32 -29.38 -8.98
N MET A 130 -1.06 -29.34 -8.53
CA MET A 130 0.03 -28.63 -9.23
C MET A 130 0.49 -29.32 -10.51
N SER A 131 0.14 -30.59 -10.68
CA SER A 131 0.45 -31.41 -11.88
C SER A 131 -0.63 -31.34 -12.94
N ASP A 132 -1.81 -30.80 -12.65
CA ASP A 132 -2.91 -30.69 -13.58
C ASP A 132 -2.59 -29.72 -14.72
N ILE A 133 -2.65 -30.22 -15.96
CA ILE A 133 -2.32 -29.46 -17.17
C ILE A 133 -3.38 -28.38 -17.46
N GLY A 134 -4.60 -28.54 -16.94
CA GLY A 134 -5.70 -27.58 -17.12
C GLY A 134 -5.65 -26.35 -16.23
N LEU A 135 -4.76 -26.32 -15.24
CA LEU A 135 -4.67 -25.25 -14.25
C LEU A 135 -3.57 -24.23 -14.60
N ASP A 136 -3.96 -22.96 -14.62
CA ASP A 136 -3.02 -21.84 -14.69
C ASP A 136 -2.43 -21.56 -13.29
N ILE A 137 -1.43 -22.39 -12.94
CA ILE A 137 -0.76 -22.36 -11.64
C ILE A 137 -0.09 -21.01 -11.39
N GLU A 138 0.44 -20.38 -12.43
CA GLU A 138 1.09 -19.08 -12.36
C GLU A 138 0.12 -18.02 -11.83
N ASN A 139 -0.99 -17.82 -12.52
CA ASN A 139 -1.97 -16.82 -12.12
C ASN A 139 -2.61 -17.17 -10.76
N HIS A 140 -2.85 -18.46 -10.50
CA HIS A 140 -3.41 -18.88 -9.21
C HIS A 140 -2.46 -18.61 -8.03
N LEU A 141 -1.17 -18.88 -8.18
CA LEU A 141 -0.16 -18.60 -7.15
C LEU A 141 -0.03 -17.09 -6.91
N ILE A 142 0.04 -16.29 -7.99
CA ILE A 142 0.12 -14.83 -7.94
C ILE A 142 -1.11 -14.27 -7.23
N ASP A 143 -2.33 -14.66 -7.61
CA ASP A 143 -3.56 -14.16 -6.99
C ASP A 143 -3.67 -14.55 -5.51
N SER A 144 -3.24 -15.75 -5.13
CA SER A 144 -3.25 -16.20 -3.75
C SER A 144 -2.27 -15.42 -2.87
N ILE A 145 -1.06 -15.14 -3.38
CA ILE A 145 -0.07 -14.31 -2.70
C ILE A 145 -0.61 -12.87 -2.59
N ALA A 146 -1.14 -12.32 -3.69
CA ALA A 146 -1.63 -10.94 -3.71
C ALA A 146 -2.80 -10.71 -2.75
N LYS A 147 -3.73 -11.66 -2.63
CA LYS A 147 -4.82 -11.61 -1.63
C LYS A 147 -4.28 -11.62 -0.21
N SER A 148 -3.33 -12.53 0.08
CA SER A 148 -2.73 -12.62 1.41
C SER A 148 -1.96 -11.36 1.78
N PHE A 149 -1.12 -10.85 0.86
CA PHE A 149 -0.32 -9.65 1.09
C PHE A 149 -1.19 -8.41 1.17
N GLY A 150 -2.15 -8.23 0.24
CA GLY A 150 -3.04 -7.06 0.21
C GLY A 150 -3.82 -6.90 1.51
N ALA A 151 -4.38 -7.98 2.05
CA ALA A 151 -5.07 -7.95 3.33
C ALA A 151 -4.13 -7.57 4.50
N MET A 152 -2.94 -8.17 4.57
CA MET A 152 -1.98 -7.87 5.64
C MET A 152 -1.40 -6.46 5.54
N GLU A 153 -1.21 -5.95 4.33
CA GLU A 153 -0.75 -4.59 4.08
C GLU A 153 -1.79 -3.56 4.50
N ASP A 154 -3.05 -3.72 4.06
CA ASP A 154 -4.11 -2.78 4.42
C ASP A 154 -4.29 -2.73 5.94
N ALA A 155 -4.28 -3.88 6.63
CA ALA A 155 -4.32 -3.95 8.09
C ALA A 155 -3.14 -3.19 8.73
N ALA A 156 -1.91 -3.35 8.19
CA ALA A 156 -0.73 -2.66 8.70
C ALA A 156 -0.74 -1.16 8.36
N TYR A 157 -1.22 -0.76 7.18
CA TYR A 157 -1.29 0.64 6.78
C TYR A 157 -2.36 1.42 7.53
N VAL A 158 -3.39 0.75 8.03
CA VAL A 158 -4.38 1.37 8.94
C VAL A 158 -3.86 1.40 10.38
N ASN A 159 -3.50 0.25 10.96
CA ASN A 159 -3.31 0.08 12.41
C ASN A 159 -1.86 -0.15 12.83
N GLY A 160 -0.90 -0.14 11.91
CA GLY A 160 0.49 -0.50 12.17
C GLY A 160 1.21 0.38 13.17
N ARG A 161 2.04 -0.24 14.03
CA ARG A 161 2.77 0.43 15.11
C ARG A 161 4.14 0.98 14.69
N GLY A 162 4.69 0.54 13.54
CA GLY A 162 6.00 0.98 13.04
C GLY A 162 7.20 0.35 13.75
N ASP A 163 7.03 -0.80 14.39
CA ASP A 163 8.07 -1.63 15.01
C ASP A 163 8.43 -2.84 14.13
N ILE A 164 7.56 -3.87 14.10
CA ILE A 164 7.68 -5.07 13.25
C ILE A 164 6.91 -4.95 11.94
N GLN A 165 6.09 -3.93 11.79
CA GLN A 165 5.25 -3.63 10.63
C GLN A 165 5.28 -2.13 10.34
N PRO A 166 4.88 -1.67 9.14
CA PRO A 166 4.83 -0.25 8.78
C PRO A 166 4.00 0.60 9.75
N THR A 167 4.19 1.92 9.70
CA THR A 167 3.40 2.85 10.52
C THR A 167 2.05 3.12 9.86
N GLY A 168 0.96 2.76 10.53
CA GLY A 168 -0.40 2.97 10.04
C GLY A 168 -0.87 4.43 10.15
N ILE A 169 -1.93 4.76 9.38
CA ILE A 169 -2.54 6.10 9.39
C ILE A 169 -3.21 6.44 10.73
N LEU A 170 -3.66 5.45 11.50
CA LEU A 170 -4.31 5.66 12.80
C LEU A 170 -3.32 5.73 13.97
N HIS A 171 -2.01 5.62 13.70
CA HIS A 171 -0.98 5.72 14.73
C HIS A 171 -1.03 7.08 15.46
N ASN A 172 -1.04 7.07 16.80
CA ASN A 172 -1.36 8.24 17.62
C ASN A 172 -0.41 9.45 17.42
N THR A 173 0.87 9.23 17.17
CA THR A 173 1.88 10.30 17.06
C THR A 173 2.44 10.51 15.66
N ARG A 174 2.39 9.47 14.81
CA ARG A 174 2.98 9.47 13.46
C ARG A 174 1.98 9.22 12.35
N GLY A 175 0.70 9.08 12.71
CA GLY A 175 -0.41 8.90 11.78
C GLY A 175 -1.08 10.20 11.38
N ALA A 176 -2.31 10.09 10.93
CA ALA A 176 -3.17 11.20 10.54
C ALA A 176 -3.55 12.08 11.74
N GLU A 177 -3.71 13.37 11.50
CA GLU A 177 -4.17 14.30 12.51
C GLU A 177 -5.65 14.09 12.85
N ILE A 178 -6.01 14.31 14.14
CA ILE A 178 -7.41 14.35 14.54
C ILE A 178 -8.01 15.66 14.02
N GLY A 179 -8.98 15.56 13.12
CA GLY A 179 -9.69 16.71 12.57
C GLY A 179 -10.93 17.08 13.36
N VAL A 180 -11.61 16.09 13.94
CA VAL A 180 -12.83 16.24 14.73
C VAL A 180 -12.82 15.22 15.86
N THR A 181 -13.29 15.67 17.03
CA THR A 181 -13.57 14.79 18.17
C THR A 181 -15.04 14.91 18.51
N THR A 182 -15.73 13.79 18.64
CA THR A 182 -17.18 13.76 18.90
C THR A 182 -17.55 12.58 19.80
N SER A 183 -18.62 12.72 20.57
CA SER A 183 -19.20 11.61 21.33
C SER A 183 -20.24 10.80 20.54
N ALA A 184 -20.83 11.43 19.51
CA ALA A 184 -21.79 10.77 18.62
C ALA A 184 -21.59 11.29 17.21
N LEU A 185 -21.40 10.39 16.26
CA LEU A 185 -21.14 10.74 14.86
C LEU A 185 -22.39 11.36 14.21
N THR A 186 -22.28 12.61 13.78
CA THR A 186 -23.35 13.38 13.16
C THR A 186 -22.97 13.84 11.76
N TYR A 187 -23.96 14.36 11.01
CA TYR A 187 -23.71 15.01 9.73
C TYR A 187 -22.70 16.15 9.84
N GLU A 188 -22.87 17.01 10.85
CA GLU A 188 -21.98 18.14 11.06
C GLU A 188 -20.51 17.72 11.24
N ASP A 189 -20.27 16.59 11.90
CA ASP A 189 -18.90 16.11 12.14
C ASP A 189 -18.22 15.67 10.84
N VAL A 190 -18.97 15.05 9.93
CA VAL A 190 -18.50 14.72 8.58
C VAL A 190 -18.17 16.01 7.79
N VAL A 191 -19.03 17.02 7.86
CA VAL A 191 -18.77 18.32 7.22
C VAL A 191 -17.57 19.02 7.88
N LYS A 192 -17.47 19.02 9.21
CA LYS A 192 -16.32 19.60 9.93
C LYS A 192 -15.02 18.91 9.53
N LEU A 193 -15.01 17.56 9.44
CA LEU A 193 -13.83 16.82 8.99
C LEU A 193 -13.43 17.23 7.57
N PHE A 194 -14.39 17.31 6.65
CA PHE A 194 -14.13 17.74 5.27
C PHE A 194 -13.43 19.10 5.21
N PHE A 195 -13.93 20.09 5.97
CA PHE A 195 -13.37 21.43 5.97
C PHE A 195 -12.11 21.59 6.84
N SER A 196 -11.83 20.66 7.76
CA SER A 196 -10.59 20.64 8.54
C SER A 196 -9.36 20.36 7.69
N VAL A 197 -9.52 19.63 6.57
CA VAL A 197 -8.44 19.36 5.63
C VAL A 197 -8.21 20.58 4.74
N LYS A 198 -6.96 21.00 4.58
CA LYS A 198 -6.58 22.18 3.76
C LYS A 198 -7.03 22.01 2.31
N PRO A 199 -7.46 23.09 1.60
CA PRO A 199 -7.98 23.01 0.22
C PRO A 199 -7.05 22.28 -0.76
N LYS A 200 -5.73 22.44 -0.62
CA LYS A 200 -4.73 21.79 -1.47
C LYS A 200 -4.81 20.25 -1.44
N TYR A 201 -5.07 19.66 -0.25
CA TYR A 201 -5.23 18.21 -0.08
C TYR A 201 -6.66 17.76 -0.37
N ARG A 202 -7.65 18.57 0.03
CA ARG A 202 -9.07 18.30 -0.21
C ARG A 202 -9.41 18.11 -1.69
N LYS A 203 -8.67 18.80 -2.59
CA LYS A 203 -8.88 18.66 -4.04
C LYS A 203 -8.79 17.19 -4.50
N ARG A 204 -7.86 16.42 -3.95
CA ARG A 204 -7.64 15.00 -4.26
C ARG A 204 -8.09 14.08 -3.12
N GLY A 205 -8.80 14.64 -2.14
CA GLY A 205 -9.24 13.92 -0.96
C GLY A 205 -10.23 12.80 -1.29
N VAL A 206 -10.09 11.70 -0.59
CA VAL A 206 -11.01 10.56 -0.60
C VAL A 206 -11.40 10.20 0.84
N TRP A 207 -12.56 9.59 0.99
CA TRP A 207 -13.03 9.05 2.26
C TRP A 207 -12.57 7.60 2.40
N MET A 208 -12.19 7.21 3.62
CA MET A 208 -11.87 5.83 3.94
C MET A 208 -12.55 5.45 5.26
N MET A 209 -13.24 4.32 5.26
CA MET A 209 -13.97 3.78 6.40
C MET A 209 -14.26 2.29 6.18
N ASN A 210 -14.71 1.59 7.22
CA ASN A 210 -15.19 0.22 7.08
C ASN A 210 -16.64 0.17 6.57
N ASP A 211 -17.12 -1.03 6.23
CA ASP A 211 -18.45 -1.24 5.67
C ASP A 211 -19.57 -0.90 6.67
N GLU A 212 -19.36 -1.19 7.96
CA GLU A 212 -20.34 -0.87 9.02
C GLU A 212 -20.52 0.65 9.19
N THR A 213 -19.43 1.41 9.20
CA THR A 213 -19.47 2.88 9.24
C THR A 213 -20.09 3.45 7.98
N ALA A 214 -19.80 2.86 6.83
CA ALA A 214 -20.42 3.26 5.56
C ALA A 214 -21.94 3.02 5.57
N TYR A 215 -22.39 1.88 6.10
CA TYR A 215 -23.81 1.60 6.29
C TYR A 215 -24.48 2.66 7.19
N TYR A 216 -23.85 3.00 8.32
CA TYR A 216 -24.34 4.04 9.21
C TYR A 216 -24.46 5.39 8.48
N LEU A 217 -23.42 5.82 7.77
CA LEU A 217 -23.42 7.11 7.03
C LEU A 217 -24.46 7.15 5.90
N ARG A 218 -24.76 6.01 5.27
CA ARG A 218 -25.83 5.92 4.25
C ARG A 218 -27.21 6.19 4.80
N THR A 219 -27.43 5.98 6.09
CA THR A 219 -28.72 6.24 6.77
C THR A 219 -28.83 7.65 7.34
N LEU A 220 -27.69 8.36 7.47
CA LEU A 220 -27.68 9.72 8.02
C LEU A 220 -28.36 10.72 7.06
N LYS A 221 -29.13 11.62 7.66
CA LYS A 221 -29.83 12.71 6.96
C LYS A 221 -29.40 14.04 7.54
N ASP A 222 -29.47 15.07 6.71
CA ASP A 222 -29.36 16.46 7.14
C ASP A 222 -30.65 16.92 7.86
N GLU A 223 -30.65 18.16 8.37
CA GLU A 223 -31.85 18.77 8.99
C GLU A 223 -33.04 18.89 8.01
N GLY A 224 -32.75 18.96 6.70
CA GLY A 224 -33.76 19.00 5.64
C GLY A 224 -34.31 17.63 5.24
N GLY A 225 -33.81 16.54 5.85
CA GLY A 225 -34.21 15.15 5.55
C GLY A 225 -33.52 14.54 4.34
N ASN A 226 -32.54 15.20 3.73
CA ASN A 226 -31.75 14.66 2.61
C ASN A 226 -30.62 13.76 3.10
N TYR A 227 -30.35 12.70 2.34
CA TYR A 227 -29.22 11.82 2.67
C TYR A 227 -27.88 12.51 2.36
N ILE A 228 -26.90 12.33 3.26
CA ILE A 228 -25.52 12.81 3.06
C ILE A 228 -24.85 12.10 1.91
N TRP A 229 -25.09 10.80 1.83
CA TRP A 229 -24.49 9.92 0.85
C TRP A 229 -25.21 10.05 -0.49
N ASN A 230 -24.46 10.37 -1.54
CA ASN A 230 -25.02 10.33 -2.88
C ASN A 230 -25.03 8.87 -3.36
N HIS A 231 -26.20 8.26 -3.31
CA HIS A 231 -26.41 6.85 -3.71
C HIS A 231 -26.16 6.57 -5.19
N THR A 232 -26.18 7.60 -6.04
CA THR A 232 -25.96 7.42 -7.48
C THR A 232 -24.48 7.24 -7.83
N ASN A 233 -23.61 7.98 -7.16
CA ASN A 233 -22.18 8.04 -7.48
C ASN A 233 -21.28 7.52 -6.35
N ASP A 234 -21.83 6.97 -5.26
CA ASP A 234 -21.12 6.53 -4.07
C ASP A 234 -20.13 7.58 -3.53
N THR A 235 -20.61 8.84 -3.39
CA THR A 235 -19.80 9.96 -2.92
C THR A 235 -20.40 10.63 -1.70
N ILE A 236 -19.53 11.15 -0.83
CA ILE A 236 -19.89 12.04 0.28
C ILE A 236 -19.29 13.42 -0.02
N LEU A 237 -20.10 14.47 -0.02
CA LEU A 237 -19.69 15.85 -0.36
C LEU A 237 -18.91 15.92 -1.70
N GLY A 238 -19.30 15.11 -2.69
CA GLY A 238 -18.68 15.06 -4.01
C GLY A 238 -17.30 14.39 -4.04
N LYS A 239 -16.91 13.64 -2.99
CA LYS A 239 -15.65 12.89 -2.91
C LYS A 239 -15.92 11.40 -2.83
N PRO A 240 -15.09 10.57 -3.53
CA PRO A 240 -15.27 9.13 -3.54
C PRO A 240 -15.04 8.52 -2.15
N VAL A 241 -15.70 7.41 -1.90
CA VAL A 241 -15.56 6.60 -0.69
C VAL A 241 -14.87 5.30 -1.03
N HIS A 242 -13.85 4.95 -0.26
CA HIS A 242 -13.17 3.67 -0.32
C HIS A 242 -13.44 2.88 0.95
N ILE A 243 -13.95 1.67 0.79
CA ILE A 243 -14.20 0.77 1.90
C ILE A 243 -12.91 0.00 2.21
N CYS A 244 -12.45 0.13 3.45
CA CYS A 244 -11.33 -0.64 3.99
C CYS A 244 -11.78 -1.25 5.32
N ASN A 245 -11.96 -2.56 5.35
CA ASN A 245 -12.51 -3.26 6.51
C ASN A 245 -11.58 -3.30 7.72
N ASP A 246 -10.31 -2.93 7.54
CA ASP A 246 -9.34 -2.78 8.63
C ASP A 246 -9.50 -1.49 9.42
N MET A 247 -10.31 -0.52 8.90
CA MET A 247 -10.71 0.65 9.68
C MET A 247 -11.62 0.22 10.84
N PRO A 248 -11.45 0.82 12.04
CA PRO A 248 -12.28 0.48 13.17
C PRO A 248 -13.75 0.90 12.95
N SER A 249 -14.66 0.19 13.58
CA SER A 249 -16.08 0.56 13.67
C SER A 249 -16.27 1.78 14.57
N ILE A 250 -17.49 2.31 14.60
CA ILE A 250 -17.84 3.44 15.46
C ILE A 250 -17.87 2.96 16.91
N GLY A 251 -16.85 3.35 17.68
CA GLY A 251 -16.73 2.99 19.10
C GLY A 251 -15.97 4.08 19.88
N ALA A 252 -16.16 4.11 21.20
CA ALA A 252 -15.46 5.06 22.05
C ALA A 252 -13.93 4.85 22.00
N GLY A 253 -13.18 5.91 21.76
CA GLY A 253 -11.74 5.88 21.56
C GLY A 253 -11.29 5.61 20.11
N ASP A 254 -12.18 5.14 19.25
CA ASP A 254 -11.86 4.72 17.89
C ASP A 254 -11.85 5.88 16.87
N LYS A 255 -11.23 5.60 15.72
CA LYS A 255 -11.11 6.54 14.60
C LYS A 255 -11.75 5.94 13.33
N PRO A 256 -13.08 5.88 13.24
CA PRO A 256 -13.80 5.12 12.20
C PRO A 256 -13.72 5.73 10.80
N ILE A 257 -13.41 7.02 10.68
CA ILE A 257 -13.43 7.75 9.41
C ILE A 257 -12.12 8.50 9.22
N ALA A 258 -11.51 8.32 8.06
CA ALA A 258 -10.40 9.12 7.57
C ALA A 258 -10.79 9.86 6.29
N PHE A 259 -10.35 11.11 6.15
CA PHE A 259 -10.54 11.91 4.95
C PHE A 259 -9.26 12.67 4.61
N GLY A 260 -8.85 12.64 3.36
CA GLY A 260 -7.68 13.39 2.90
C GLY A 260 -7.07 12.85 1.63
N ASP A 261 -5.87 13.34 1.31
CA ASP A 261 -5.08 12.93 0.15
C ASP A 261 -4.12 11.81 0.55
N PHE A 262 -4.49 10.58 0.24
CA PHE A 262 -3.71 9.39 0.55
C PHE A 262 -2.43 9.25 -0.29
N SER A 263 -2.22 10.07 -1.33
CA SER A 263 -0.95 10.09 -2.06
C SER A 263 0.24 10.55 -1.20
N TYR A 264 -0.02 11.15 -0.05
CA TYR A 264 1.00 11.48 0.95
C TYR A 264 1.33 10.33 1.91
N TYR A 265 0.62 9.22 1.83
CA TYR A 265 1.04 7.96 2.42
C TYR A 265 1.94 7.25 1.41
N TRP A 266 3.21 7.04 1.78
CA TRP A 266 4.21 6.47 0.89
C TRP A 266 4.49 5.02 1.27
N ILE A 267 4.36 4.13 0.29
CA ILE A 267 4.74 2.72 0.39
C ILE A 267 6.10 2.59 -0.30
N ILE A 268 7.10 2.17 0.46
CA ILE A 268 8.48 2.04 -0.01
C ILE A 268 8.82 0.57 -0.10
N ILE A 269 8.91 0.06 -1.32
CA ILE A 269 9.30 -1.32 -1.59
C ILE A 269 10.82 -1.39 -1.53
N ARG A 270 11.33 -2.22 -0.62
CA ARG A 270 12.77 -2.44 -0.41
C ARG A 270 13.28 -3.58 -1.23
N ASP A 271 12.48 -4.63 -1.36
CA ASP A 271 12.80 -5.79 -2.16
C ASP A 271 11.52 -6.39 -2.74
N ASP A 272 11.61 -6.78 -4.01
CA ASP A 272 10.47 -7.32 -4.75
C ASP A 272 10.03 -8.68 -4.17
N VAL A 273 8.84 -9.13 -4.55
CA VAL A 273 8.31 -10.41 -4.09
C VAL A 273 9.21 -11.55 -4.56
N SER A 274 9.62 -12.36 -3.60
CA SER A 274 10.39 -13.59 -3.84
C SER A 274 9.61 -14.82 -3.34
N VAL A 275 9.75 -15.93 -4.05
CA VAL A 275 9.08 -17.19 -3.72
C VAL A 275 10.10 -18.28 -3.49
N LYS A 276 9.97 -18.97 -2.36
CA LYS A 276 10.77 -20.16 -2.03
C LYS A 276 9.88 -21.39 -2.05
N VAL A 277 10.26 -22.36 -2.85
CA VAL A 277 9.59 -23.68 -2.89
C VAL A 277 10.17 -24.57 -1.78
N LEU A 278 9.29 -25.16 -0.99
CA LEU A 278 9.62 -26.09 0.08
C LEU A 278 9.46 -27.53 -0.45
N ASN A 279 10.58 -28.12 -0.87
CA ASN A 279 10.57 -29.41 -1.52
C ASN A 279 10.44 -30.60 -0.55
N GLU A 280 10.90 -30.44 0.69
CA GLU A 280 11.02 -31.55 1.63
C GLU A 280 9.97 -31.51 2.74
N LEU A 281 9.58 -30.32 3.19
CA LEU A 281 8.82 -30.13 4.45
C LEU A 281 7.40 -30.75 4.42
N TYR A 282 6.78 -30.89 3.26
CA TYR A 282 5.41 -31.43 3.13
C TYR A 282 5.34 -32.61 2.15
N HIS A 283 6.48 -33.23 1.90
CA HIS A 283 6.56 -34.32 0.90
C HIS A 283 5.77 -35.55 1.35
N ASP A 284 5.81 -35.88 2.63
CA ASP A 284 5.11 -37.03 3.20
C ASP A 284 3.57 -36.87 3.13
N ASP A 285 3.09 -35.62 3.10
CA ASP A 285 1.66 -35.29 2.98
C ASP A 285 1.23 -35.17 1.49
N GLY A 286 2.12 -35.37 0.53
CA GLY A 286 1.84 -35.16 -0.90
C GLY A 286 1.58 -33.69 -1.26
N GLN A 287 2.12 -32.74 -0.49
CA GLN A 287 1.93 -31.31 -0.67
C GLN A 287 3.22 -30.58 -1.03
N ILE A 288 3.07 -29.44 -1.70
CA ILE A 288 4.14 -28.49 -2.00
C ILE A 288 3.88 -27.20 -1.22
N GLY A 289 4.88 -26.74 -0.48
CA GLY A 289 4.84 -25.47 0.22
C GLY A 289 5.51 -24.35 -0.59
N TYR A 290 4.92 -23.15 -0.56
CA TYR A 290 5.48 -21.94 -1.15
C TYR A 290 5.55 -20.86 -0.10
N ILE A 291 6.74 -20.34 0.19
CA ILE A 291 6.91 -19.16 1.03
C ILE A 291 7.13 -17.97 0.11
N ALA A 292 6.16 -17.06 0.06
CA ALA A 292 6.34 -15.77 -0.58
C ALA A 292 6.77 -14.73 0.45
N ARG A 293 7.65 -13.79 0.05
CA ARG A 293 8.18 -12.72 0.91
C ARG A 293 8.34 -11.44 0.13
N GLU A 294 8.05 -10.32 0.80
CA GLU A 294 8.31 -8.96 0.32
C GLU A 294 8.92 -8.14 1.46
N TYR A 295 9.78 -7.18 1.13
CA TYR A 295 10.36 -6.26 2.10
C TYR A 295 9.93 -4.85 1.77
N LEU A 296 9.25 -4.21 2.71
CA LEU A 296 8.69 -2.87 2.52
C LEU A 296 8.65 -2.07 3.82
N ASP A 297 8.48 -0.77 3.70
CA ASP A 297 8.05 0.14 4.78
C ASP A 297 6.96 1.06 4.24
N ALA A 298 6.16 1.63 5.11
CA ALA A 298 5.21 2.65 4.71
C ALA A 298 5.01 3.68 5.82
N LYS A 299 4.84 4.95 5.39
CA LYS A 299 4.70 6.09 6.31
C LYS A 299 3.86 7.19 5.71
N LEU A 300 3.14 7.88 6.58
CA LEU A 300 2.50 9.13 6.26
C LEU A 300 3.55 10.26 6.29
N ILE A 301 3.88 10.81 5.12
CA ILE A 301 4.90 11.86 4.98
C ILE A 301 4.38 13.22 5.45
N ARG A 302 3.05 13.43 5.40
CA ARG A 302 2.42 14.67 5.90
C ARG A 302 1.17 14.32 6.68
N SER A 303 1.24 14.45 8.00
CA SER A 303 0.11 14.18 8.92
C SER A 303 -1.11 15.04 8.60
N GLU A 304 -0.89 16.30 8.20
CA GLU A 304 -1.96 17.24 7.83
C GLU A 304 -2.73 16.91 6.55
N ALA A 305 -2.19 16.00 5.72
CA ALA A 305 -2.83 15.63 4.44
C ALA A 305 -4.03 14.71 4.61
N ILE A 306 -4.05 13.95 5.70
CA ILE A 306 -5.14 13.05 6.08
C ILE A 306 -5.57 13.43 7.49
N LYS A 307 -6.88 13.52 7.71
CA LYS A 307 -7.45 13.74 9.03
C LYS A 307 -8.51 12.70 9.35
N VAL A 308 -8.68 12.45 10.66
CA VAL A 308 -9.59 11.43 11.17
C VAL A 308 -10.61 12.03 12.13
N ILE A 309 -11.78 11.39 12.23
CA ILE A 309 -12.72 11.62 13.32
C ILE A 309 -12.32 10.68 14.46
N GLN A 310 -12.23 11.21 15.67
CA GLN A 310 -12.08 10.40 16.88
C GLN A 310 -13.38 10.45 17.67
N VAL A 311 -13.92 9.27 17.96
CA VAL A 311 -15.09 9.14 18.84
C VAL A 311 -14.58 9.09 20.29
N THR A 312 -15.19 9.87 21.18
CA THR A 312 -14.89 9.86 22.63
C THR A 312 -16.07 9.31 23.40
N ASP A 313 -15.85 9.00 24.67
CA ASP A 313 -16.91 8.63 25.62
C ASP A 313 -17.95 9.71 25.80
#